data_1028b1e6e2c9413c04cc47c3bbefc442
#
_entry.id   1028b1e6e2c9413c04cc47c3bbefc442
#
_cell.length_a   1.000
_cell.length_b   1.000
_cell.length_c   1.000
_cell.angle_alpha   90.00
_cell.angle_beta   90.00
_cell.angle_gamma   90.00
#
_symmetry.space_group_name_H-M   'P 1'
#
loop_
_entity.id
_entity.type
_entity.pdbx_description
1 polymer ?
#
loop_
_entity_poly.entity_id
_entity_poly.type
_entity_poly.pdbx_seq_one_letter_code
_entity_poly.pdbx_strand_id
1 'polypeptide(L)'
;MDADAISPERAASTPDTNASPIDVTSLALAAGLAASLAACGGGGGSSTSEGAAPNTAEASRFLAQSSMGASDAQISRVQALGYAGWLDEQFNLPSSGTRWDWLVTNGYDDITHQNDESGFDSVAWLKLLTAPDTLRQRVTLALSEIFVVAIDGLAGSGWKQFAAAAYLDLLEANAFGNHRTLLQQVSLSPAMGMFLTFRGSAKANTTTGALPDENYARELMQLFTIGLVQLNTDGTPKLSGGNTTYTYGQADVTGLARVFTGWNFDLTGTTTATPDYIRRPMVQVGNRYETGAKTFLGTTIASGTDPTQCLTQAL
;
A
#
# COMPACT_ATOMS: atom_id res chain seq x y z
N MET A 1 -19.00 51.81 -32.86
CA MET A 1 -19.86 51.89 -31.66
C MET A 1 -19.62 50.56 -30.96
N ASP A 2 -18.62 50.59 -30.20
CA ASP A 2 -18.53 50.61 -28.74
C ASP A 2 -18.88 49.27 -28.14
N ALA A 3 -17.86 48.62 -27.72
CA ALA A 3 -17.30 48.45 -26.36
C ALA A 3 -18.12 47.41 -25.58
N ASP A 4 -17.65 46.48 -24.85
CA ASP A 4 -16.63 46.52 -23.84
C ASP A 4 -16.08 45.10 -23.51
N ALA A 5 -14.83 45.01 -23.26
CA ALA A 5 -14.14 43.87 -22.69
C ALA A 5 -14.46 43.78 -21.19
N ILE A 6 -14.73 42.59 -20.70
CA ILE A 6 -14.50 42.23 -19.28
C ILE A 6 -13.84 40.85 -19.19
N SER A 7 -12.56 40.84 -18.89
CA SER A 7 -11.85 39.70 -18.32
C SER A 7 -12.30 39.47 -16.88
N PRO A 8 -12.48 38.23 -16.43
CA PRO A 8 -12.37 37.91 -15.01
C PRO A 8 -10.95 37.42 -14.68
N GLU A 9 -10.33 38.17 -13.80
CA GLU A 9 -9.13 37.88 -13.04
C GLU A 9 -9.21 36.47 -12.40
N ARG A 10 -8.22 35.67 -12.69
CA ARG A 10 -7.99 34.39 -12.04
C ARG A 10 -7.32 34.65 -10.70
N ALA A 11 -8.08 34.62 -9.62
CA ALA A 11 -7.56 34.64 -8.26
C ALA A 11 -6.61 33.44 -8.04
N ALA A 12 -5.36 33.72 -7.75
CA ALA A 12 -4.38 32.74 -7.31
C ALA A 12 -4.78 32.23 -5.93
N SER A 13 -5.10 30.94 -5.82
CA SER A 13 -5.28 30.27 -4.54
C SER A 13 -3.90 30.11 -3.88
N THR A 14 -3.73 30.72 -2.73
CA THR A 14 -2.61 30.51 -1.81
C THR A 14 -2.55 29.05 -1.36
N PRO A 15 -1.36 28.45 -1.21
CA PRO A 15 -1.25 27.09 -0.68
C PRO A 15 -1.65 27.07 0.79
N ASP A 16 -2.49 26.12 1.13
CA ASP A 16 -2.98 25.86 2.48
C ASP A 16 -1.83 25.38 3.38
N THR A 17 -1.35 26.23 4.28
CA THR A 17 -0.30 25.95 5.25
C THR A 17 -0.90 25.34 6.52
N ASN A 18 -1.62 24.25 6.43
CA ASN A 18 -2.04 23.45 7.57
C ASN A 18 -1.39 22.06 7.52
N ALA A 19 -0.07 22.03 7.61
CA ALA A 19 0.65 20.84 8.07
C ALA A 19 0.43 20.74 9.59
N SER A 20 -0.43 19.83 10.01
CA SER A 20 -0.57 19.47 11.42
C SER A 20 0.78 19.02 11.97
N PRO A 21 1.17 19.44 13.20
CA PRO A 21 2.40 18.99 13.81
C PRO A 21 2.39 17.48 13.97
N ILE A 22 3.52 16.85 13.65
CA ILE A 22 3.75 15.40 13.80
C ILE A 22 3.47 15.04 15.26
N ASP A 23 2.50 14.17 15.46
CA ASP A 23 2.10 13.71 16.78
C ASP A 23 3.28 13.00 17.45
N VAL A 24 3.68 13.46 18.65
CA VAL A 24 4.80 12.91 19.44
C VAL A 24 4.62 11.43 19.80
N THR A 25 3.45 10.84 19.59
CA THR A 25 3.22 9.40 19.72
C THR A 25 3.95 8.59 18.63
N SER A 26 4.22 9.17 17.46
CA SER A 26 5.04 8.53 16.42
C SER A 26 6.53 8.46 16.80
N LEU A 27 7.04 9.42 17.55
CA LEU A 27 8.41 9.37 18.07
C LEU A 27 8.60 8.26 19.13
N ALA A 28 7.56 7.98 19.92
CA ALA A 28 7.62 6.90 20.92
C ALA A 28 7.67 5.50 20.27
N LEU A 29 7.10 5.33 19.08
CA LEU A 29 7.18 4.06 18.33
C LEU A 29 8.58 3.82 17.76
N ALA A 30 9.25 4.87 17.26
CA ALA A 30 10.63 4.77 16.76
C ALA A 30 11.63 4.46 17.90
N ALA A 31 11.44 5.04 19.07
CA ALA A 31 12.23 4.74 20.25
C ALA A 31 11.96 3.32 20.79
N GLY A 32 10.72 2.82 20.68
CA GLY A 32 10.33 1.45 21.03
C GLY A 32 10.94 0.39 20.13
N LEU A 33 11.10 0.66 18.81
CA LEU A 33 11.78 -0.26 17.89
C LEU A 33 13.28 -0.34 18.16
N ALA A 34 13.95 0.76 18.54
CA ALA A 34 15.36 0.75 18.90
C ALA A 34 15.61 -0.06 20.18
N ALA A 35 14.70 -0.04 21.16
CA ALA A 35 14.81 -0.81 22.38
C ALA A 35 14.51 -2.32 22.18
N SER A 36 13.60 -2.69 21.24
CA SER A 36 13.26 -4.09 20.97
C SER A 36 14.32 -4.83 20.15
N LEU A 37 15.12 -4.12 19.36
CA LEU A 37 16.27 -4.70 18.64
C LEU A 37 17.41 -5.10 19.59
N ALA A 38 17.49 -4.51 20.78
CA ALA A 38 18.46 -4.88 21.81
C ALA A 38 18.06 -6.16 22.56
N ALA A 39 16.78 -6.58 22.55
CA ALA A 39 16.25 -7.70 23.33
C ALA A 39 16.32 -9.07 22.62
N CYS A 40 16.58 -9.14 21.29
CA CYS A 40 16.64 -10.39 20.52
C CYS A 40 18.03 -10.99 20.35
N GLY A 41 19.05 -10.50 21.07
CA GLY A 41 20.42 -11.05 21.07
C GLY A 41 20.64 -12.01 22.25
N GLY A 42 20.21 -13.26 22.14
CA GLY A 42 20.51 -14.28 23.14
C GLY A 42 22.00 -14.67 23.15
N GLY A 43 22.65 -14.53 24.29
CA GLY A 43 23.90 -15.21 24.63
C GLY A 43 25.18 -14.36 24.56
N GLY A 44 25.66 -13.89 25.70
CA GLY A 44 27.00 -13.33 25.92
C GLY A 44 26.95 -11.91 26.47
N GLY A 45 27.02 -11.76 27.78
CA GLY A 45 27.03 -10.47 28.45
C GLY A 45 28.13 -9.54 27.95
N SER A 46 27.68 -8.49 27.25
CA SER A 46 28.40 -7.24 27.12
C SER A 46 27.35 -6.18 27.44
N SER A 47 27.56 -5.51 28.58
CA SER A 47 26.82 -4.30 28.92
C SER A 47 27.03 -3.30 27.79
N THR A 48 26.04 -3.17 26.89
CA THR A 48 26.00 -2.08 25.94
C THR A 48 25.75 -0.81 26.72
N SER A 49 26.84 -0.03 26.95
CA SER A 49 26.74 1.30 27.47
C SER A 49 25.87 2.11 26.48
N GLU A 50 24.75 2.63 26.95
CA GLU A 50 24.01 3.66 26.22
C GLU A 50 24.99 4.79 25.86
N GLY A 51 25.31 4.92 24.57
CA GLY A 51 26.18 5.99 24.08
C GLY A 51 27.39 5.58 23.24
N ALA A 52 27.80 4.31 23.18
CA ALA A 52 28.90 3.89 22.31
C ALA A 52 28.43 3.73 20.84
N ALA A 53 29.22 4.27 19.90
CA ALA A 53 28.98 4.09 18.47
C ALA A 53 28.99 2.58 18.12
N PRO A 54 28.08 2.10 17.25
CA PRO A 54 28.05 0.69 16.84
C PRO A 54 29.39 0.28 16.20
N ASN A 55 29.87 -0.92 16.51
CA ASN A 55 31.01 -1.48 15.80
C ASN A 55 30.59 -1.96 14.39
N THR A 56 31.56 -2.34 13.54
CA THR A 56 31.31 -2.74 12.15
C THR A 56 30.33 -3.93 12.05
N ALA A 57 30.41 -4.93 12.91
CA ALA A 57 29.54 -6.10 12.88
C ALA A 57 28.10 -5.75 13.32
N GLU A 58 27.96 -4.87 14.29
CA GLU A 58 26.66 -4.36 14.75
C GLU A 58 25.99 -3.50 13.69
N ALA A 59 26.73 -2.56 13.09
CA ALA A 59 26.21 -1.72 12.00
C ALA A 59 25.83 -2.56 10.76
N SER A 60 26.64 -3.56 10.42
CA SER A 60 26.33 -4.48 9.31
C SER A 60 25.07 -5.29 9.55
N ARG A 61 24.86 -5.83 10.75
CA ARG A 61 23.62 -6.57 11.11
C ARG A 61 22.39 -5.66 11.09
N PHE A 62 22.51 -4.45 11.60
CA PHE A 62 21.45 -3.47 11.57
C PHE A 62 21.04 -3.15 10.12
N LEU A 63 22.01 -2.86 9.25
CA LEU A 63 21.77 -2.56 7.83
C LEU A 63 21.18 -3.76 7.07
N ALA A 64 21.59 -4.98 7.37
CA ALA A 64 21.01 -6.18 6.77
C ALA A 64 19.51 -6.35 7.05
N GLN A 65 19.01 -5.79 8.15
CA GLN A 65 17.59 -5.78 8.50
C GLN A 65 16.86 -4.55 7.99
N SER A 66 17.50 -3.38 8.07
CA SER A 66 16.86 -2.08 7.79
C SER A 66 17.07 -1.56 6.37
N SER A 67 17.90 -2.24 5.57
CA SER A 67 18.18 -1.84 4.18
C SER A 67 18.26 -3.05 3.25
N MET A 68 18.69 -2.82 2.01
CA MET A 68 18.90 -3.90 1.01
C MET A 68 20.33 -4.44 1.03
N GLY A 69 21.18 -3.95 1.92
CA GLY A 69 22.56 -4.39 2.05
C GLY A 69 23.39 -3.45 2.92
N ALA A 70 24.63 -3.86 3.23
CA ALA A 70 25.55 -3.13 4.10
C ALA A 70 26.85 -2.82 3.34
N SER A 71 26.88 -1.73 2.57
CA SER A 71 28.14 -1.24 2.01
C SER A 71 29.01 -0.59 3.07
N ASP A 72 30.33 -0.51 2.84
CA ASP A 72 31.28 0.15 3.75
C ASP A 72 30.88 1.59 4.04
N ALA A 73 30.35 2.31 3.04
CA ALA A 73 29.85 3.68 3.20
C ALA A 73 28.65 3.74 4.17
N GLN A 74 27.69 2.83 4.04
CA GLN A 74 26.53 2.74 4.92
C GLN A 74 26.93 2.30 6.34
N ILE A 75 27.83 1.35 6.49
CA ILE A 75 28.38 0.95 7.79
C ILE A 75 29.02 2.15 8.49
N SER A 76 29.88 2.89 7.79
CA SER A 76 30.52 4.11 8.33
C SER A 76 29.48 5.17 8.70
N ARG A 77 28.39 5.29 7.93
CA ARG A 77 27.31 6.24 8.23
C ARG A 77 26.56 5.87 9.51
N VAL A 78 26.23 4.57 9.69
CA VAL A 78 25.60 4.07 10.94
C VAL A 78 26.53 4.29 12.15
N GLN A 79 27.83 4.03 11.98
CA GLN A 79 28.82 4.25 13.04
C GLN A 79 28.92 5.72 13.45
N ALA A 80 28.82 6.64 12.47
CA ALA A 80 28.89 8.08 12.73
C ALA A 80 27.61 8.65 13.38
N LEU A 81 26.43 8.16 13.01
CA LEU A 81 25.15 8.70 13.46
C LEU A 81 24.52 7.92 14.63
N GLY A 82 24.96 6.69 14.86
CA GLY A 82 24.21 5.72 15.66
C GLY A 82 22.94 5.25 14.94
N TYR A 83 22.25 4.27 15.53
CA TYR A 83 21.03 3.70 14.94
C TYR A 83 19.90 4.72 14.79
N ALA A 84 19.63 5.50 15.84
CA ALA A 84 18.55 6.49 15.82
C ALA A 84 18.81 7.60 14.78
N GLY A 85 20.04 8.14 14.77
CA GLY A 85 20.38 9.19 13.81
C GLY A 85 20.33 8.72 12.35
N TRP A 86 20.70 7.46 12.07
CA TRP A 86 20.56 6.88 10.74
C TRP A 86 19.09 6.67 10.37
N LEU A 87 18.24 6.20 11.30
CA LEU A 87 16.80 6.08 11.06
C LEU A 87 16.15 7.43 10.77
N ASP A 88 16.47 8.44 11.59
CA ASP A 88 15.96 9.82 11.37
C ASP A 88 16.39 10.36 10.00
N GLU A 89 17.64 10.13 9.59
CA GLU A 89 18.09 10.50 8.25
C GLU A 89 17.25 9.79 7.17
N GLN A 90 17.07 8.48 7.27
CA GLN A 90 16.31 7.69 6.27
C GLN A 90 14.83 8.05 6.22
N PHE A 91 14.19 8.37 7.35
CA PHE A 91 12.80 8.84 7.37
C PHE A 91 12.63 10.19 6.66
N ASN A 92 13.64 11.05 6.74
CA ASN A 92 13.61 12.38 6.14
C ASN A 92 14.07 12.41 4.67
N LEU A 93 14.66 11.32 4.15
CA LEU A 93 15.03 11.26 2.73
C LEU A 93 13.77 11.28 1.86
N PRO A 94 13.73 12.11 0.79
CA PRO A 94 12.69 12.04 -0.20
C PRO A 94 12.76 10.70 -0.96
N SER A 95 11.65 10.29 -1.58
CA SER A 95 11.67 9.18 -2.53
C SER A 95 12.65 9.47 -3.68
N SER A 96 13.38 8.45 -4.10
CA SER A 96 14.38 8.52 -5.17
C SER A 96 13.77 8.53 -6.60
N GLY A 97 12.54 8.99 -6.74
CA GLY A 97 11.76 8.97 -7.98
C GLY A 97 10.86 7.73 -8.08
N THR A 98 9.93 7.71 -9.04
CA THR A 98 8.98 6.62 -9.22
C THR A 98 9.46 5.61 -10.25
N ARG A 99 9.01 4.36 -10.12
CA ARG A 99 9.21 3.33 -11.15
C ARG A 99 8.44 3.70 -12.42
N TRP A 100 7.28 4.32 -12.24
CA TRP A 100 6.48 4.86 -13.33
C TRP A 100 7.25 5.84 -14.20
N ASP A 101 7.83 6.88 -13.61
CA ASP A 101 8.56 7.91 -14.36
C ASP A 101 9.80 7.34 -15.07
N TRP A 102 10.45 6.34 -14.44
CA TRP A 102 11.56 5.65 -15.10
C TRP A 102 11.11 4.89 -16.36
N LEU A 103 9.96 4.17 -16.28
CA LEU A 103 9.42 3.48 -17.47
C LEU A 103 9.09 4.46 -18.59
N VAL A 104 8.43 5.59 -18.28
CA VAL A 104 8.13 6.64 -19.26
C VAL A 104 9.42 7.22 -19.86
N THR A 105 10.39 7.57 -19.02
CA THR A 105 11.67 8.16 -19.48
C THR A 105 12.44 7.23 -20.40
N ASN A 106 12.27 5.91 -20.25
CA ASN A 106 12.91 4.90 -21.08
C ASN A 106 12.03 4.40 -22.25
N GLY A 107 10.89 5.06 -22.53
CA GLY A 107 10.06 4.84 -23.70
C GLY A 107 9.15 3.61 -23.65
N TYR A 108 8.95 3.02 -22.45
CA TYR A 108 8.07 1.85 -22.29
C TYR A 108 6.57 2.19 -22.38
N ASP A 109 6.19 3.46 -22.42
CA ASP A 109 4.82 3.93 -22.66
C ASP A 109 4.43 3.98 -24.15
N ASP A 110 5.36 3.62 -25.06
CA ASP A 110 5.03 3.41 -26.47
C ASP A 110 4.08 2.23 -26.64
N ILE A 111 3.13 2.37 -27.57
CA ILE A 111 2.06 1.38 -27.82
C ILE A 111 2.60 -0.01 -28.19
N THR A 112 3.81 -0.10 -28.70
CA THR A 112 4.49 -1.37 -28.99
C THR A 112 4.79 -2.19 -27.76
N HIS A 113 4.85 -1.57 -26.59
CA HIS A 113 5.00 -2.21 -25.28
C HIS A 113 3.69 -2.52 -24.57
N GLN A 114 2.55 -2.30 -25.22
CA GLN A 114 1.26 -2.70 -24.68
C GLN A 114 1.21 -4.23 -24.55
N ASN A 115 0.71 -4.70 -23.43
CA ASN A 115 0.57 -6.12 -23.07
C ASN A 115 1.88 -6.89 -22.81
N ASP A 116 3.02 -6.20 -22.74
CA ASP A 116 4.27 -6.82 -22.28
C ASP A 116 4.64 -6.39 -20.83
N GLU A 117 5.77 -6.83 -20.34
CA GLU A 117 6.27 -6.54 -18.99
C GLU A 117 7.66 -5.91 -19.00
N SER A 118 8.12 -5.55 -20.19
CA SER A 118 9.45 -4.99 -20.45
C SER A 118 9.72 -3.77 -19.57
N GLY A 119 10.93 -3.70 -19.03
CA GLY A 119 11.40 -2.61 -18.18
C GLY A 119 11.03 -2.73 -16.70
N PHE A 120 9.99 -3.51 -16.34
CA PHE A 120 9.56 -3.61 -14.94
C PHE A 120 10.65 -4.20 -14.02
N ASP A 121 11.19 -5.36 -14.36
CA ASP A 121 12.26 -5.99 -13.57
C ASP A 121 13.49 -5.08 -13.48
N SER A 122 13.84 -4.41 -14.58
CA SER A 122 14.98 -3.49 -14.61
C SER A 122 14.82 -2.36 -13.59
N VAL A 123 13.67 -1.69 -13.56
CA VAL A 123 13.45 -0.58 -12.62
C VAL A 123 13.24 -1.07 -11.19
N ALA A 124 12.61 -2.23 -10.99
CA ALA A 124 12.42 -2.82 -9.67
C ALA A 124 13.78 -3.12 -9.02
N TRP A 125 14.66 -3.81 -9.72
CA TRP A 125 16.02 -4.08 -9.22
C TRP A 125 16.88 -2.83 -9.10
N LEU A 126 16.81 -1.91 -10.08
CA LEU A 126 17.54 -0.65 -10.01
C LEU A 126 17.24 0.09 -8.70
N LYS A 127 15.98 0.26 -8.35
CA LYS A 127 15.60 0.93 -7.10
C LYS A 127 16.10 0.20 -5.85
N LEU A 128 15.92 -1.12 -5.78
CA LEU A 128 16.39 -1.91 -4.64
C LEU A 128 17.91 -1.82 -4.42
N LEU A 129 18.67 -1.75 -5.51
CA LEU A 129 20.14 -1.79 -5.44
C LEU A 129 20.81 -0.41 -5.33
N THR A 130 20.15 0.66 -5.82
CA THR A 130 20.83 1.96 -5.97
C THR A 130 20.14 3.14 -5.27
N ALA A 131 18.90 2.99 -4.79
CA ALA A 131 18.17 4.08 -4.16
C ALA A 131 18.83 4.50 -2.82
N PRO A 132 19.05 5.80 -2.59
CA PRO A 132 19.62 6.30 -1.33
C PRO A 132 18.66 6.16 -0.14
N ASP A 133 17.34 6.16 -0.37
CA ASP A 133 16.27 5.95 0.61
C ASP A 133 16.05 4.45 0.88
N THR A 134 17.14 3.77 1.22
CA THR A 134 17.21 2.30 1.28
C THR A 134 16.26 1.68 2.33
N LEU A 135 16.00 2.38 3.45
CA LEU A 135 14.99 1.93 4.43
C LEU A 135 13.58 1.95 3.81
N ARG A 136 13.24 2.99 3.05
CA ARG A 136 11.96 3.07 2.34
C ARG A 136 11.80 1.92 1.35
N GLN A 137 12.84 1.60 0.59
CA GLN A 137 12.83 0.48 -0.34
C GLN A 137 12.68 -0.87 0.39
N ARG A 138 13.34 -1.03 1.56
CA ARG A 138 13.18 -2.23 2.39
C ARG A 138 11.76 -2.41 2.91
N VAL A 139 11.14 -1.32 3.38
CA VAL A 139 9.75 -1.34 3.84
C VAL A 139 8.79 -1.58 2.66
N THR A 140 9.04 -0.96 1.52
CA THR A 140 8.25 -1.19 0.29
C THR A 140 8.27 -2.66 -0.12
N LEU A 141 9.44 -3.30 -0.10
CA LEU A 141 9.56 -4.74 -0.38
C LEU A 141 8.76 -5.56 0.64
N ALA A 142 8.89 -5.28 1.93
CA ALA A 142 8.14 -5.99 2.96
C ALA A 142 6.62 -5.80 2.80
N LEU A 143 6.17 -4.59 2.46
CA LEU A 143 4.76 -4.33 2.16
C LEU A 143 4.28 -5.09 0.91
N SER A 144 5.12 -5.26 -0.11
CA SER A 144 4.76 -6.02 -1.31
C SER A 144 4.63 -7.53 -1.07
N GLU A 145 5.25 -8.05 -0.02
CA GLU A 145 5.10 -9.45 0.42
C GLU A 145 3.82 -9.65 1.27
N ILE A 146 3.28 -8.59 1.86
CA ILE A 146 2.00 -8.61 2.59
C ILE A 146 0.83 -8.33 1.64
N PHE A 147 0.91 -7.22 0.90
CA PHE A 147 -0.09 -6.77 -0.07
C PHE A 147 0.30 -7.24 -1.47
N VAL A 148 0.26 -8.55 -1.67
CA VAL A 148 0.81 -9.19 -2.87
C VAL A 148 0.04 -8.83 -4.13
N VAL A 149 0.78 -8.43 -5.18
CA VAL A 149 0.31 -8.35 -6.56
C VAL A 149 1.41 -8.91 -7.45
N ALA A 150 1.13 -10.01 -8.14
CA ALA A 150 2.06 -10.58 -9.11
C ALA A 150 1.76 -10.04 -10.52
N ILE A 151 2.82 -9.73 -11.29
CA ILE A 151 2.70 -9.14 -12.63
C ILE A 151 1.91 -10.03 -13.59
N ASP A 152 2.02 -11.35 -13.47
CA ASP A 152 1.26 -12.31 -14.29
C ASP A 152 -0.26 -12.17 -14.09
N GLY A 153 -0.70 -11.81 -12.90
CA GLY A 153 -2.10 -11.54 -12.60
C GLY A 153 -2.65 -10.25 -13.23
N LEU A 154 -1.80 -9.44 -13.86
CA LEU A 154 -2.14 -8.13 -14.43
C LEU A 154 -2.38 -8.16 -15.95
N ALA A 155 -2.52 -9.34 -16.56
CA ALA A 155 -2.70 -9.50 -18.00
C ALA A 155 -3.87 -8.69 -18.57
N GLY A 156 -4.96 -8.50 -17.80
CA GLY A 156 -6.13 -7.70 -18.20
C GLY A 156 -5.93 -6.18 -18.12
N SER A 157 -4.74 -5.70 -17.76
CA SER A 157 -4.46 -4.26 -17.64
C SER A 157 -4.21 -3.58 -18.99
N GLY A 158 -3.72 -4.31 -19.97
CA GLY A 158 -3.15 -3.73 -21.18
C GLY A 158 -1.72 -3.16 -21.00
N TRP A 159 -1.33 -2.85 -19.76
CA TRP A 159 -0.03 -2.25 -19.41
C TRP A 159 0.50 -2.85 -18.11
N LYS A 160 0.86 -4.15 -18.13
CA LYS A 160 1.27 -4.91 -16.93
C LYS A 160 2.44 -4.25 -16.19
N GLN A 161 3.47 -3.83 -16.91
CA GLN A 161 4.65 -3.20 -16.37
C GLN A 161 4.32 -1.89 -15.63
N PHE A 162 3.42 -1.08 -16.18
CA PHE A 162 2.95 0.16 -15.54
C PHE A 162 2.02 -0.12 -14.36
N ALA A 163 1.17 -1.14 -14.44
CA ALA A 163 0.31 -1.53 -13.34
C ALA A 163 1.13 -2.00 -12.13
N ALA A 164 2.14 -2.83 -12.35
CA ALA A 164 3.04 -3.30 -11.31
C ALA A 164 3.90 -2.15 -10.73
N ALA A 165 4.43 -1.27 -11.60
CA ALA A 165 5.21 -0.10 -11.18
C ALA A 165 4.38 0.87 -10.33
N ALA A 166 3.19 1.26 -10.80
CA ALA A 166 2.28 2.13 -10.06
C ALA A 166 1.88 1.53 -8.70
N TYR A 167 1.72 0.22 -8.63
CA TYR A 167 1.40 -0.46 -7.38
C TYR A 167 2.56 -0.41 -6.38
N LEU A 168 3.78 -0.71 -6.81
CA LEU A 168 4.95 -0.58 -5.94
C LEU A 168 5.22 0.88 -5.53
N ASP A 169 4.97 1.84 -6.41
CA ASP A 169 5.09 3.26 -6.10
C ASP A 169 4.03 3.71 -5.08
N LEU A 170 2.81 3.13 -5.12
CA LEU A 170 1.78 3.31 -4.09
C LEU A 170 2.25 2.78 -2.73
N LEU A 171 2.82 1.57 -2.67
CA LEU A 171 3.35 1.01 -1.43
C LEU A 171 4.50 1.85 -0.90
N GLU A 172 5.41 2.31 -1.76
CA GLU A 172 6.54 3.18 -1.40
C GLU A 172 6.09 4.51 -0.82
N ALA A 173 5.09 5.14 -1.42
CA ALA A 173 4.52 6.39 -0.90
C ALA A 173 3.92 6.24 0.50
N ASN A 174 3.47 5.04 0.84
CA ASN A 174 2.88 4.71 2.14
C ASN A 174 3.83 3.96 3.09
N ALA A 175 5.12 3.81 2.74
CA ALA A 175 6.06 2.98 3.50
C ALA A 175 6.18 3.38 4.98
N PHE A 176 6.04 4.67 5.29
CA PHE A 176 6.07 5.22 6.65
C PHE A 176 4.73 5.86 7.05
N GLY A 177 3.67 5.52 6.32
CA GLY A 177 2.34 6.09 6.48
C GLY A 177 1.42 5.32 7.44
N ASN A 178 0.15 5.65 7.38
CA ASN A 178 -0.90 5.02 8.18
C ASN A 178 -1.46 3.79 7.45
N HIS A 179 -1.59 2.66 8.15
CA HIS A 179 -2.06 1.39 7.60
C HIS A 179 -3.47 1.49 6.98
N ARG A 180 -4.39 2.20 7.63
CA ARG A 180 -5.75 2.39 7.09
C ARG A 180 -5.74 3.19 5.78
N THR A 181 -4.89 4.23 5.68
CA THR A 181 -4.70 4.99 4.45
C THR A 181 -4.13 4.10 3.34
N LEU A 182 -3.13 3.27 3.67
CA LEU A 182 -2.58 2.28 2.75
C LEU A 182 -3.67 1.32 2.26
N LEU A 183 -4.47 0.72 3.16
CA LEU A 183 -5.57 -0.17 2.80
C LEU A 183 -6.58 0.47 1.86
N GLN A 184 -6.94 1.73 2.11
CA GLN A 184 -7.86 2.47 1.24
C GLN A 184 -7.28 2.66 -0.17
N GLN A 185 -6.01 3.02 -0.28
CA GLN A 185 -5.34 3.19 -1.57
C GLN A 185 -5.16 1.85 -2.29
N VAL A 186 -4.78 0.80 -1.59
CA VAL A 186 -4.70 -0.58 -2.12
C VAL A 186 -6.06 -1.05 -2.63
N SER A 187 -7.15 -0.80 -1.86
CA SER A 187 -8.52 -1.15 -2.27
C SER A 187 -9.00 -0.43 -3.52
N LEU A 188 -8.43 0.73 -3.84
CA LEU A 188 -8.76 1.50 -5.04
C LEU A 188 -7.74 1.33 -6.16
N SER A 189 -6.66 0.57 -5.93
CA SER A 189 -5.63 0.33 -6.94
C SER A 189 -6.16 -0.57 -8.08
N PRO A 190 -6.01 -0.17 -9.35
CA PRO A 190 -6.30 -1.03 -10.49
C PRO A 190 -5.56 -2.37 -10.44
N ALA A 191 -4.29 -2.37 -10.02
CA ALA A 191 -3.48 -3.58 -9.92
C ALA A 191 -4.09 -4.59 -8.93
N MET A 192 -4.45 -4.15 -7.72
CA MET A 192 -5.11 -5.00 -6.72
C MET A 192 -6.50 -5.44 -7.21
N GLY A 193 -7.26 -4.53 -7.83
CA GLY A 193 -8.58 -4.85 -8.39
C GLY A 193 -8.56 -5.93 -9.45
N MET A 194 -7.48 -6.03 -10.21
CA MET A 194 -7.25 -7.11 -11.18
C MET A 194 -6.73 -8.37 -10.52
N PHE A 195 -5.70 -8.26 -9.71
CA PHE A 195 -5.04 -9.41 -9.09
C PHE A 195 -5.99 -10.22 -8.19
N LEU A 196 -6.79 -9.55 -7.37
CA LEU A 196 -7.82 -10.17 -6.54
C LEU A 196 -9.24 -10.09 -7.13
N THR A 197 -9.35 -9.93 -8.44
CA THR A 197 -10.54 -10.16 -9.30
C THR A 197 -11.78 -9.30 -9.05
N PHE A 198 -11.74 -8.36 -8.11
CA PHE A 198 -12.94 -7.55 -7.80
C PHE A 198 -13.16 -6.37 -8.75
N ARG A 199 -12.19 -6.00 -9.59
CA ARG A 199 -12.41 -5.01 -10.64
C ARG A 199 -13.51 -5.45 -11.58
N GLY A 200 -14.57 -4.66 -11.70
CA GLY A 200 -15.74 -5.00 -12.51
C GLY A 200 -16.72 -5.98 -11.87
N SER A 201 -16.48 -6.39 -10.61
CA SER A 201 -17.47 -7.14 -9.82
C SER A 201 -18.80 -6.40 -9.79
N ALA A 202 -19.91 -7.12 -9.83
CA ALA A 202 -21.24 -6.55 -9.87
C ALA A 202 -22.09 -7.01 -8.68
N LYS A 203 -23.08 -6.19 -8.30
CA LYS A 203 -24.14 -6.59 -7.37
C LYS A 203 -24.80 -7.90 -7.82
N ALA A 204 -25.39 -8.62 -6.88
CA ALA A 204 -26.09 -9.85 -7.17
C ALA A 204 -27.13 -9.68 -8.29
N ASN A 205 -27.17 -10.65 -9.19
CA ASN A 205 -28.14 -10.73 -10.29
C ASN A 205 -29.12 -11.87 -10.04
N THR A 206 -30.32 -11.56 -9.66
CA THR A 206 -31.38 -12.55 -9.34
C THR A 206 -31.84 -13.36 -10.55
N THR A 207 -31.62 -12.86 -11.77
CA THR A 207 -32.00 -13.57 -13.01
C THR A 207 -31.00 -14.64 -13.38
N THR A 208 -29.68 -14.32 -13.23
CA THR A 208 -28.61 -15.27 -13.61
C THR A 208 -28.06 -16.05 -12.42
N GLY A 209 -28.37 -15.64 -11.19
CA GLY A 209 -27.81 -16.21 -9.95
C GLY A 209 -26.37 -15.74 -9.66
N ALA A 210 -25.82 -14.82 -10.46
CA ALA A 210 -24.47 -14.30 -10.24
C ALA A 210 -24.39 -13.51 -8.91
N LEU A 211 -23.33 -13.75 -8.15
CA LEU A 211 -23.04 -13.10 -6.87
C LEU A 211 -21.81 -12.18 -7.00
N PRO A 212 -21.65 -11.18 -6.09
CA PRO A 212 -20.42 -10.40 -6.00
C PRO A 212 -19.19 -11.30 -5.81
N ASP A 213 -18.07 -10.88 -6.38
CA ASP A 213 -16.78 -11.54 -6.16
C ASP A 213 -16.34 -11.35 -4.71
N GLU A 214 -15.98 -12.45 -4.04
CA GLU A 214 -15.64 -12.48 -2.60
C GLU A 214 -14.13 -12.49 -2.35
N ASN A 215 -13.30 -12.63 -3.40
CA ASN A 215 -11.87 -12.87 -3.25
C ASN A 215 -11.19 -11.75 -2.43
N TYR A 216 -11.32 -10.52 -2.88
CA TYR A 216 -10.71 -9.38 -2.17
C TYR A 216 -11.25 -9.19 -0.74
N ALA A 217 -12.56 -9.35 -0.54
CA ALA A 217 -13.16 -9.24 0.79
C ALA A 217 -12.59 -10.27 1.77
N ARG A 218 -12.35 -11.48 1.30
CA ARG A 218 -11.72 -12.56 2.07
C ARG A 218 -10.28 -12.22 2.43
N GLU A 219 -9.48 -11.81 1.43
CA GLU A 219 -8.08 -11.48 1.65
C GLU A 219 -7.89 -10.22 2.51
N LEU A 220 -8.78 -9.23 2.38
CA LEU A 220 -8.78 -8.05 3.24
C LEU A 220 -8.90 -8.43 4.72
N MET A 221 -9.80 -9.36 5.07
CA MET A 221 -9.95 -9.82 6.45
C MET A 221 -8.87 -10.82 6.85
N GLN A 222 -8.49 -11.73 5.97
CA GLN A 222 -7.60 -12.85 6.29
C GLN A 222 -6.13 -12.47 6.28
N LEU A 223 -5.64 -11.81 5.20
CA LEU A 223 -4.21 -11.54 5.00
C LEU A 223 -3.82 -10.12 5.37
N PHE A 224 -4.72 -9.15 5.17
CA PHE A 224 -4.37 -7.73 5.27
C PHE A 224 -4.73 -7.10 6.62
N THR A 225 -5.62 -7.74 7.42
CA THR A 225 -6.08 -7.16 8.68
C THR A 225 -6.16 -8.16 9.84
N ILE A 226 -7.31 -8.78 10.09
CA ILE A 226 -7.63 -9.44 11.37
C ILE A 226 -7.19 -10.92 11.46
N GLY A 227 -6.84 -11.54 10.33
CA GLY A 227 -6.52 -12.96 10.27
C GLY A 227 -7.73 -13.88 10.44
N LEU A 228 -7.55 -15.17 10.14
CA LEU A 228 -8.63 -16.16 10.17
C LEU A 228 -9.03 -16.59 11.58
N VAL A 229 -8.06 -16.63 12.49
CA VAL A 229 -8.22 -17.20 13.83
C VAL A 229 -7.92 -16.16 14.89
N GLN A 230 -8.75 -16.10 15.92
CA GLN A 230 -8.46 -15.29 17.10
C GLN A 230 -7.25 -15.84 17.84
N LEU A 231 -6.29 -14.96 18.17
CA LEU A 231 -5.06 -15.32 18.83
C LEU A 231 -5.00 -14.77 20.27
N ASN A 232 -4.31 -15.51 21.13
CA ASN A 232 -3.81 -15.02 22.40
C ASN A 232 -2.59 -14.10 22.14
N THR A 233 -2.14 -13.37 23.15
CA THR A 233 -0.99 -12.47 23.06
C THR A 233 0.33 -13.18 22.75
N ASP A 234 0.42 -14.47 23.02
CA ASP A 234 1.55 -15.33 22.69
C ASP A 234 1.50 -15.96 21.27
N GLY A 235 0.46 -15.59 20.47
CA GLY A 235 0.26 -16.10 19.11
C GLY A 235 -0.43 -17.46 19.04
N THR A 236 -0.79 -18.09 20.17
CA THR A 236 -1.58 -19.35 20.15
C THR A 236 -3.05 -19.10 19.83
N PRO A 237 -3.74 -20.01 19.11
CA PRO A 237 -5.17 -19.88 18.83
C PRO A 237 -6.01 -19.81 20.12
N LYS A 238 -6.99 -18.91 20.14
CA LYS A 238 -8.04 -18.93 21.16
C LYS A 238 -8.99 -20.10 20.94
N LEU A 239 -9.29 -20.81 22.02
CA LEU A 239 -10.20 -21.94 22.00
C LEU A 239 -11.50 -21.63 22.79
N SER A 240 -12.63 -22.15 22.29
CA SER A 240 -13.91 -22.16 22.98
C SER A 240 -14.45 -23.59 22.96
N GLY A 241 -14.64 -24.21 24.11
CA GLY A 241 -15.05 -25.61 24.20
C GLY A 241 -14.09 -26.60 23.53
N GLY A 242 -12.78 -26.28 23.45
CA GLY A 242 -11.76 -27.08 22.80
C GLY A 242 -11.63 -26.85 21.29
N ASN A 243 -12.46 -25.99 20.69
CA ASN A 243 -12.44 -25.67 19.26
C ASN A 243 -11.83 -24.28 19.00
N THR A 244 -11.11 -24.11 17.88
CA THR A 244 -10.58 -22.84 17.43
C THR A 244 -11.69 -21.79 17.23
N THR A 245 -11.47 -20.57 17.75
CA THR A 245 -12.38 -19.44 17.55
C THR A 245 -11.96 -18.65 16.30
N TYR A 246 -12.86 -18.52 15.34
CA TYR A 246 -12.63 -17.73 14.12
C TYR A 246 -12.94 -16.26 14.34
N THR A 247 -12.27 -15.38 13.58
CA THR A 247 -12.45 -13.93 13.61
C THR A 247 -13.68 -13.48 12.84
N TYR A 248 -14.01 -14.18 11.76
CA TYR A 248 -15.14 -13.90 10.87
C TYR A 248 -15.71 -15.20 10.29
N GLY A 249 -16.92 -15.13 9.75
CA GLY A 249 -17.59 -16.23 9.05
C GLY A 249 -17.90 -15.90 7.59
N GLN A 250 -18.51 -16.87 6.89
CA GLN A 250 -18.88 -16.69 5.48
C GLN A 250 -19.84 -15.50 5.25
N ALA A 251 -20.75 -15.26 6.18
CA ALA A 251 -21.69 -14.13 6.08
C ALA A 251 -20.97 -12.77 6.09
N ASP A 252 -19.86 -12.66 6.84
CA ASP A 252 -19.03 -11.45 6.88
C ASP A 252 -18.32 -11.23 5.51
N VAL A 253 -17.78 -12.31 4.93
CA VAL A 253 -17.18 -12.26 3.59
C VAL A 253 -18.19 -11.79 2.55
N THR A 254 -19.36 -12.40 2.52
CA THR A 254 -20.43 -12.04 1.57
C THR A 254 -20.92 -10.60 1.78
N GLY A 255 -21.04 -10.17 3.05
CA GLY A 255 -21.44 -8.81 3.41
C GLY A 255 -20.41 -7.77 2.96
N LEU A 256 -19.13 -8.02 3.22
CA LEU A 256 -18.03 -7.14 2.84
C LEU A 256 -17.80 -7.09 1.32
N ALA A 257 -17.95 -8.21 0.61
CA ALA A 257 -17.82 -8.28 -0.86
C ALA A 257 -18.74 -7.28 -1.59
N ARG A 258 -19.90 -6.98 -1.02
CA ARG A 258 -20.86 -6.02 -1.59
C ARG A 258 -20.31 -4.56 -1.60
N VAL A 259 -19.34 -4.24 -0.75
CA VAL A 259 -18.64 -2.93 -0.75
C VAL A 259 -17.77 -2.79 -2.00
N PHE A 260 -17.22 -3.91 -2.48
CA PHE A 260 -16.26 -3.94 -3.60
C PHE A 260 -16.91 -4.14 -4.96
N THR A 261 -18.25 -4.04 -5.07
CA THR A 261 -18.95 -4.07 -6.34
C THR A 261 -18.88 -2.71 -7.07
N GLY A 262 -18.90 -2.72 -8.40
CA GLY A 262 -18.99 -1.53 -9.26
C GLY A 262 -17.68 -0.77 -9.52
N TRP A 263 -16.58 -1.12 -8.86
CA TRP A 263 -15.29 -0.45 -9.06
C TRP A 263 -14.62 -0.90 -10.36
N ASN A 264 -14.10 0.05 -11.14
CA ASN A 264 -13.42 -0.19 -12.41
C ASN A 264 -12.44 0.95 -12.73
N PHE A 265 -11.67 0.80 -13.81
CA PHE A 265 -10.75 1.83 -14.27
C PHE A 265 -11.40 3.19 -14.45
N ASP A 266 -10.70 4.24 -14.04
CA ASP A 266 -11.04 5.62 -14.41
C ASP A 266 -10.49 5.94 -15.80
N LEU A 267 -11.36 5.91 -16.80
CA LEU A 267 -11.04 6.26 -18.18
C LEU A 267 -11.44 7.71 -18.54
N THR A 268 -11.75 8.53 -17.55
CA THR A 268 -12.16 9.95 -17.79
C THR A 268 -11.03 10.72 -18.47
N GLY A 269 -11.29 11.20 -19.68
CA GLY A 269 -10.34 11.99 -20.46
C GLY A 269 -9.10 11.22 -20.97
N THR A 270 -9.15 9.87 -20.94
CA THR A 270 -8.07 9.02 -21.45
C THR A 270 -8.62 7.79 -22.15
N THR A 271 -7.73 7.03 -22.78
CA THR A 271 -8.05 5.76 -23.44
C THR A 271 -7.10 4.67 -22.95
N THR A 272 -7.32 3.43 -23.34
CA THR A 272 -6.41 2.32 -23.04
C THR A 272 -5.17 2.28 -23.93
N ALA A 273 -5.02 3.22 -24.85
CA ALA A 273 -3.84 3.34 -25.73
C ALA A 273 -2.60 3.90 -24.99
N THR A 274 -2.80 4.52 -23.83
CA THR A 274 -1.72 5.00 -22.95
C THR A 274 -1.91 4.43 -21.55
N PRO A 275 -0.85 4.28 -20.73
CA PRO A 275 -0.95 3.64 -19.42
C PRO A 275 -1.63 4.49 -18.33
N ASP A 276 -1.92 5.77 -18.53
CA ASP A 276 -2.30 6.72 -17.48
C ASP A 276 -3.47 6.31 -16.59
N TYR A 277 -4.45 5.59 -17.13
CA TYR A 277 -5.62 5.12 -16.34
C TYR A 277 -5.23 4.09 -15.26
N ILE A 278 -4.09 3.39 -15.43
CA ILE A 278 -3.66 2.30 -14.54
C ILE A 278 -3.14 2.81 -13.19
N ARG A 279 -2.65 4.04 -13.10
CA ARG A 279 -2.23 4.65 -11.83
C ARG A 279 -3.31 5.45 -11.12
N ARG A 280 -4.46 5.65 -11.77
CA ARG A 280 -5.60 6.36 -11.16
C ARG A 280 -6.35 5.44 -10.22
N PRO A 281 -6.84 5.93 -9.07
CA PRO A 281 -7.77 5.17 -8.25
C PRO A 281 -8.98 4.72 -9.06
N MET A 282 -9.42 3.48 -8.88
CA MET A 282 -10.66 2.99 -9.49
C MET A 282 -11.86 3.83 -9.06
N VAL A 283 -12.84 3.92 -9.95
CA VAL A 283 -14.09 4.67 -9.78
C VAL A 283 -15.30 3.77 -9.95
N GLN A 284 -16.45 4.23 -9.51
CA GLN A 284 -17.73 3.54 -9.76
C GLN A 284 -18.14 3.68 -11.22
N VAL A 285 -18.40 2.55 -11.87
CA VAL A 285 -18.79 2.50 -13.28
C VAL A 285 -20.12 1.78 -13.48
N GLY A 286 -21.07 2.49 -14.10
CA GLY A 286 -22.40 1.96 -14.41
C GLY A 286 -23.25 1.67 -13.18
N ASN A 287 -24.23 0.76 -13.32
CA ASN A 287 -25.17 0.39 -12.27
C ASN A 287 -24.80 -0.91 -11.55
N ARG A 288 -23.51 -1.22 -11.46
CA ARG A 288 -22.99 -2.49 -10.92
C ARG A 288 -22.87 -2.51 -9.39
N TYR A 289 -22.88 -1.33 -8.77
CA TYR A 289 -22.74 -1.20 -7.34
C TYR A 289 -23.95 -1.75 -6.57
N GLU A 290 -23.68 -2.41 -5.45
CA GLU A 290 -24.71 -2.87 -4.52
C GLU A 290 -25.16 -1.74 -3.60
N THR A 291 -26.38 -1.26 -3.80
CA THR A 291 -26.95 -0.13 -3.04
C THR A 291 -27.67 -0.55 -1.75
N GLY A 292 -27.94 -1.84 -1.57
CA GLY A 292 -28.56 -2.37 -0.36
C GLY A 292 -27.68 -2.25 0.89
N ALA A 293 -28.26 -2.44 2.05
CA ALA A 293 -27.52 -2.46 3.31
C ALA A 293 -26.49 -3.60 3.31
N LYS A 294 -25.32 -3.37 3.93
CA LYS A 294 -24.20 -4.31 3.99
C LYS A 294 -23.84 -4.59 5.44
N THR A 295 -23.91 -5.86 5.85
CA THR A 295 -23.60 -6.27 7.23
C THR A 295 -22.42 -7.22 7.24
N PHE A 296 -21.40 -6.92 8.04
CA PHE A 296 -20.21 -7.73 8.28
C PHE A 296 -19.58 -7.33 9.61
N LEU A 297 -18.92 -8.26 10.29
CA LEU A 297 -18.23 -8.05 11.58
C LEU A 297 -19.09 -7.30 12.63
N GLY A 298 -20.38 -7.58 12.66
CA GLY A 298 -21.32 -6.93 13.59
C GLY A 298 -21.70 -5.48 13.24
N THR A 299 -21.16 -4.92 12.15
CA THR A 299 -21.46 -3.56 11.68
C THR A 299 -22.40 -3.60 10.48
N THR A 300 -23.33 -2.66 10.39
CA THR A 300 -24.24 -2.51 9.25
C THR A 300 -24.07 -1.13 8.62
N ILE A 301 -23.67 -1.09 7.35
CA ILE A 301 -23.71 0.10 6.52
C ILE A 301 -25.12 0.23 5.91
N ALA A 302 -25.74 1.38 6.07
CA ALA A 302 -27.11 1.61 5.62
C ALA A 302 -27.28 1.51 4.10
N SER A 303 -28.46 1.11 3.64
CA SER A 303 -28.84 1.16 2.23
C SER A 303 -28.75 2.60 1.69
N GLY A 304 -28.28 2.76 0.45
CA GLY A 304 -28.12 4.05 -0.20
C GLY A 304 -26.90 4.85 0.21
N THR A 305 -26.04 4.31 1.10
CA THR A 305 -24.76 4.94 1.42
C THR A 305 -23.87 5.01 0.18
N ASP A 306 -23.24 6.17 -0.03
CA ASP A 306 -22.32 6.40 -1.15
C ASP A 306 -21.17 5.37 -1.16
N PRO A 307 -20.74 4.88 -2.33
CA PRO A 307 -19.70 3.85 -2.43
C PRO A 307 -18.38 4.19 -1.73
N THR A 308 -17.94 5.45 -1.84
CA THR A 308 -16.70 5.91 -1.19
C THR A 308 -16.85 5.95 0.33
N GLN A 309 -18.04 6.37 0.80
CA GLN A 309 -18.36 6.30 2.24
C GLN A 309 -18.49 4.86 2.72
N CYS A 310 -19.06 3.95 1.92
CA CYS A 310 -19.09 2.52 2.24
C CYS A 310 -17.67 1.96 2.41
N LEU A 311 -16.77 2.26 1.48
CA LEU A 311 -15.36 1.85 1.58
C LEU A 311 -14.70 2.42 2.84
N THR A 312 -14.92 3.71 3.11
CA THR A 312 -14.39 4.38 4.31
C THR A 312 -14.89 3.76 5.62
N GLN A 313 -16.14 3.31 5.65
CA GLN A 313 -16.71 2.66 6.84
C GLN A 313 -16.29 1.19 6.97
N ALA A 314 -15.91 0.55 5.86
CA ALA A 314 -15.50 -0.84 5.82
C ALA A 314 -14.04 -1.05 6.26
N LEU A 315 -13.19 -0.02 6.10
CA LEU A 315 -11.77 -0.02 6.49
C LEU A 315 -11.54 0.71 7.82
#